data_c895c288a23507625ec551f77021e866
#
_entry.id   c895c288a23507625ec551f77021e866
#
_cell.length_a   1.000
_cell.length_b   1.000
_cell.length_c   1.000
_cell.angle_alpha   90.00
_cell.angle_beta   90.00
_cell.angle_gamma   90.00
#
_symmetry.space_group_name_H-M   'P 1'
#
loop_
_entity.id
_entity.type
_entity.pdbx_description
1 polymer ?
#
loop_
_entity_poly.entity_id
_entity_poly.type
_entity_poly.pdbx_seq_one_letter_code
_entity_poly.pdbx_strand_id
1 'polypeptide(L)'
;MSSDLLVLIVLVLIVLLGSALCSGVEAALLTVNPIRVQELAARERPVAGARRLAKLRKHLGRTLSALVITNNGFNIFGSLMLGGYAAWVFEQRGVNSAALPLFSIGLTILVILLGEILPKALGSRLALPVALASAPLLHWLGILLRPLVVLLERILPALTAEAEISTNEDEIRLLARLGSQKGEIEADEAAMIGKVFQLNDLTARDLMTPRVAAPTLDGSLSIESQRTRLMENNSPWWVVLGDQVDKVLGVASREHLLTALLENRGLLTPVDLCEQVDYVPEICLLYTSDAADEGLGVDL
;
A
#
# COMPACT_ATOMS: atom_id res chain seq x y z
N MET A 1 16.20 16.14 54.28
CA MET A 1 16.35 14.97 53.40
C MET A 1 17.84 14.81 53.16
N SER A 2 18.46 13.69 53.52
CA SER A 2 19.90 13.54 53.33
C SER A 2 20.23 13.54 51.82
N SER A 3 21.40 14.07 51.45
CA SER A 3 21.91 14.14 50.09
C SER A 3 21.74 12.83 49.31
N ASP A 4 22.00 11.70 49.97
CA ASP A 4 21.99 10.36 49.39
C ASP A 4 20.57 9.91 48.94
N LEU A 5 19.55 10.25 49.76
CA LEU A 5 18.17 9.94 49.42
C LEU A 5 17.69 10.79 48.19
N LEU A 6 18.13 12.03 48.12
CA LEU A 6 17.85 12.90 46.99
C LEU A 6 18.50 12.38 45.70
N VAL A 7 19.75 11.92 45.77
CA VAL A 7 20.45 11.29 44.65
C VAL A 7 19.73 10.00 44.23
N LEU A 8 19.30 9.16 45.16
CA LEU A 8 18.54 7.95 44.84
C LEU A 8 17.24 8.28 44.08
N ILE A 9 16.49 9.26 44.55
CA ILE A 9 15.25 9.70 43.90
C ILE A 9 15.53 10.25 42.48
N VAL A 10 16.58 11.06 42.31
CA VAL A 10 16.96 11.60 41.00
C VAL A 10 17.36 10.48 40.04
N LEU A 11 18.11 9.48 40.51
CA LEU A 11 18.46 8.32 39.68
C LEU A 11 17.22 7.51 39.25
N VAL A 12 16.26 7.28 40.17
CA VAL A 12 14.97 6.65 39.84
C VAL A 12 14.26 7.42 38.75
N LEU A 13 14.18 8.75 38.88
CA LEU A 13 13.53 9.60 37.91
C LEU A 13 14.23 9.58 36.52
N ILE A 14 15.56 9.55 36.51
CA ILE A 14 16.33 9.46 35.26
C ILE A 14 16.03 8.16 34.52
N VAL A 15 16.04 7.02 35.25
CA VAL A 15 15.74 5.69 34.68
C VAL A 15 14.30 5.65 34.13
N LEU A 16 13.33 6.08 34.96
CA LEU A 16 11.92 6.09 34.56
C LEU A 16 11.64 6.99 33.36
N LEU A 17 12.13 8.23 33.38
CA LEU A 17 11.91 9.19 32.29
C LEU A 17 12.63 8.73 31.02
N GLY A 18 13.84 8.21 31.12
CA GLY A 18 14.60 7.69 29.98
C GLY A 18 13.88 6.50 29.33
N SER A 19 13.44 5.53 30.14
CA SER A 19 12.67 4.39 29.68
C SER A 19 11.31 4.82 29.07
N ALA A 20 10.58 5.71 29.76
CA ALA A 20 9.29 6.22 29.30
C ALA A 20 9.38 6.94 27.95
N LEU A 21 10.39 7.79 27.78
CA LEU A 21 10.63 8.48 26.52
C LEU A 21 10.93 7.49 25.38
N CYS A 22 11.83 6.53 25.60
CA CYS A 22 12.17 5.52 24.61
C CYS A 22 10.94 4.68 24.23
N SER A 23 10.20 4.17 25.20
CA SER A 23 9.02 3.31 25.02
C SER A 23 7.87 4.05 24.32
N GLY A 24 7.62 5.31 24.70
CA GLY A 24 6.59 6.13 24.06
C GLY A 24 6.92 6.48 22.61
N VAL A 25 8.18 6.81 22.33
CA VAL A 25 8.66 7.13 20.97
C VAL A 25 8.64 5.88 20.09
N GLU A 26 9.02 4.71 20.60
CA GLU A 26 8.94 3.43 19.90
C GLU A 26 7.51 3.15 19.43
N ALA A 27 6.55 3.23 20.35
CA ALA A 27 5.14 3.03 20.04
C ALA A 27 4.62 4.06 19.01
N ALA A 28 5.04 5.31 19.13
CA ALA A 28 4.66 6.36 18.19
C ALA A 28 5.21 6.09 16.78
N LEU A 29 6.48 5.68 16.65
CA LEU A 29 7.10 5.36 15.36
C LEU A 29 6.45 4.17 14.65
N LEU A 30 6.04 3.15 15.41
CA LEU A 30 5.37 1.98 14.86
C LEU A 30 3.94 2.29 14.41
N THR A 31 3.25 3.19 15.12
CA THR A 31 1.83 3.48 14.90
C THR A 31 1.60 4.60 13.88
N VAL A 32 2.55 5.55 13.72
CA VAL A 32 2.35 6.72 12.87
C VAL A 32 2.17 6.31 11.40
N ASN A 33 1.15 6.87 10.73
CA ASN A 33 0.88 6.61 9.32
C ASN A 33 2.00 7.15 8.43
N PRO A 34 2.69 6.29 7.62
CA PRO A 34 3.79 6.70 6.75
C PRO A 34 3.38 7.70 5.68
N ILE A 35 2.18 7.55 5.11
CA ILE A 35 1.66 8.43 4.05
C ILE A 35 1.49 9.86 4.61
N ARG A 36 0.93 9.97 5.82
CA ARG A 36 0.74 11.26 6.48
C ARG A 36 2.07 11.97 6.79
N VAL A 37 3.09 11.22 7.17
CA VAL A 37 4.45 11.77 7.39
C VAL A 37 5.05 12.28 6.09
N GLN A 38 4.90 11.53 4.98
CA GLN A 38 5.37 11.94 3.67
C GLN A 38 4.64 13.19 3.17
N GLU A 39 3.32 13.25 3.31
CA GLU A 39 2.52 14.44 2.98
C GLU A 39 3.01 15.69 3.73
N LEU A 40 3.21 15.56 5.05
CA LEU A 40 3.70 16.68 5.87
C LEU A 40 5.14 17.11 5.53
N ALA A 41 5.96 16.17 5.07
CA ALA A 41 7.33 16.45 4.64
C ALA A 41 7.41 17.09 3.25
N ALA A 42 6.44 16.82 2.37
CA ALA A 42 6.36 17.29 0.99
C ALA A 42 5.72 18.70 0.86
N ARG A 43 5.07 19.24 1.90
CA ARG A 43 4.46 20.57 1.86
C ARG A 43 5.50 21.65 1.57
N GLU A 44 5.12 22.73 0.91
CA GLU A 44 5.99 23.89 0.66
C GLU A 44 6.64 24.41 1.95
N ARG A 45 5.87 24.45 3.04
CA ARG A 45 6.35 24.73 4.41
C ARG A 45 6.18 23.47 5.25
N PRO A 46 7.22 22.62 5.33
CA PRO A 46 7.13 21.39 6.08
C PRO A 46 6.94 21.63 7.57
N VAL A 47 6.15 20.77 8.20
CA VAL A 47 6.02 20.78 9.66
C VAL A 47 7.36 20.43 10.30
N ALA A 48 7.67 21.09 11.43
CA ALA A 48 8.91 20.85 12.17
C ALA A 48 9.10 19.36 12.46
N GLY A 49 10.27 18.81 12.12
CA GLY A 49 10.59 17.38 12.29
C GLY A 49 10.13 16.48 11.14
N ALA A 50 9.16 16.86 10.30
CA ALA A 50 8.57 15.97 9.29
C ALA A 50 9.59 15.42 8.27
N ARG A 51 10.48 16.28 7.72
CA ARG A 51 11.53 15.83 6.80
C ARG A 51 12.52 14.86 7.45
N ARG A 52 12.86 15.10 8.73
CA ARG A 52 13.74 14.19 9.50
C ARG A 52 13.05 12.88 9.79
N LEU A 53 11.78 12.93 10.23
CA LEU A 53 10.97 11.75 10.50
C LEU A 53 10.80 10.90 9.24
N ALA A 54 10.53 11.50 8.07
CA ALA A 54 10.44 10.79 6.80
C ALA A 54 11.74 10.05 6.44
N LYS A 55 12.92 10.69 6.70
CA LYS A 55 14.22 10.03 6.50
C LYS A 55 14.45 8.87 7.49
N LEU A 56 14.09 9.05 8.76
CA LEU A 56 14.22 8.00 9.79
C LEU A 56 13.31 6.80 9.49
N ARG A 57 12.15 7.05 8.92
CA ARG A 57 11.22 5.98 8.50
C ARG A 57 11.67 5.18 7.29
N LYS A 58 12.47 5.77 6.40
CA LYS A 58 13.09 4.99 5.31
C LYS A 58 14.01 3.90 5.84
N HIS A 59 14.61 4.10 7.02
CA HIS A 59 15.48 3.13 7.70
C HIS A 59 14.90 2.81 9.08
N LEU A 60 13.62 2.39 9.10
CA LEU A 60 12.87 2.18 10.33
C LEU A 60 13.54 1.13 11.24
N GLY A 61 14.02 0.02 10.68
CA GLY A 61 14.71 -1.03 11.42
C GLY A 61 15.93 -0.51 12.19
N ARG A 62 16.77 0.31 11.54
CA ARG A 62 17.94 0.95 12.19
C ARG A 62 17.51 1.90 13.31
N THR A 63 16.47 2.69 13.07
CA THR A 63 15.98 3.67 14.05
C THR A 63 15.42 2.96 15.28
N LEU A 64 14.64 1.88 15.08
CA LEU A 64 14.10 1.05 16.14
C LEU A 64 15.21 0.32 16.90
N SER A 65 16.21 -0.24 16.22
CA SER A 65 17.36 -0.90 16.88
C SER A 65 18.10 0.06 17.82
N ALA A 66 18.38 1.29 17.37
CA ALA A 66 19.01 2.31 18.21
C ALA A 66 18.15 2.64 19.44
N LEU A 67 16.85 2.74 19.26
CA LEU A 67 15.90 3.06 20.34
C LEU A 67 15.80 1.92 21.35
N VAL A 68 15.69 0.66 20.88
CA VAL A 68 15.65 -0.54 21.74
C VAL A 68 16.94 -0.69 22.55
N ILE A 69 18.11 -0.47 21.92
CA ILE A 69 19.41 -0.48 22.63
C ILE A 69 19.40 0.56 23.76
N THR A 70 18.93 1.78 23.47
CA THR A 70 18.87 2.85 24.47
C THR A 70 17.90 2.53 25.60
N ASN A 71 16.70 2.03 25.27
CA ASN A 71 15.70 1.62 26.25
C ASN A 71 16.24 0.52 27.18
N ASN A 72 16.89 -0.50 26.62
CA ASN A 72 17.54 -1.55 27.42
C ASN A 72 18.70 -0.99 28.25
N GLY A 73 19.42 0.01 27.77
CA GLY A 73 20.43 0.74 28.53
C GLY A 73 19.84 1.36 29.79
N PHE A 74 18.71 2.06 29.68
CA PHE A 74 18.01 2.62 30.85
C PHE A 74 17.46 1.52 31.76
N ASN A 75 16.83 0.49 31.24
CA ASN A 75 16.16 -0.53 32.05
C ASN A 75 17.13 -1.49 32.70
N ILE A 76 18.14 -1.99 32.00
CA ILE A 76 19.07 -3.00 32.56
C ILE A 76 20.19 -2.32 33.32
N PHE A 77 20.97 -1.46 32.65
CA PHE A 77 22.14 -0.82 33.24
C PHE A 77 21.73 0.21 34.31
N GLY A 78 20.68 1.00 34.04
CA GLY A 78 20.12 1.96 34.98
C GLY A 78 19.61 1.28 36.25
N SER A 79 18.86 0.18 36.14
CA SER A 79 18.33 -0.57 37.26
C SER A 79 19.44 -1.25 38.08
N LEU A 80 20.51 -1.75 37.43
CA LEU A 80 21.66 -2.35 38.13
C LEU A 80 22.41 -1.30 38.96
N MET A 81 22.70 -0.15 38.37
CA MET A 81 23.34 0.97 39.09
C MET A 81 22.50 1.48 40.25
N LEU A 82 21.20 1.60 40.03
CA LEU A 82 20.25 2.05 41.03
C LEU A 82 20.13 1.07 42.17
N GLY A 83 20.07 -0.23 41.87
CA GLY A 83 20.05 -1.29 42.90
C GLY A 83 21.32 -1.30 43.75
N GLY A 84 22.50 -1.17 43.14
CA GLY A 84 23.78 -1.05 43.84
C GLY A 84 23.85 0.18 44.75
N TYR A 85 23.43 1.33 44.25
CA TYR A 85 23.39 2.57 45.05
C TYR A 85 22.36 2.50 46.17
N ALA A 86 21.19 1.91 45.93
CA ALA A 86 20.17 1.71 46.95
C ALA A 86 20.68 0.78 48.08
N ALA A 87 21.37 -0.31 47.72
CA ALA A 87 21.97 -1.22 48.70
C ALA A 87 22.97 -0.49 49.61
N TRP A 88 23.87 0.31 49.05
CA TRP A 88 24.82 1.11 49.79
C TRP A 88 24.12 2.12 50.73
N VAL A 89 23.11 2.85 50.25
CA VAL A 89 22.34 3.83 51.06
C VAL A 89 21.61 3.13 52.21
N PHE A 90 21.03 1.95 52.00
CA PHE A 90 20.29 1.20 53.04
C PHE A 90 21.24 0.65 54.10
N GLU A 91 22.40 0.14 53.70
CA GLU A 91 23.44 -0.31 54.64
C GLU A 91 23.93 0.82 55.53
N GLN A 92 24.27 1.98 54.97
CA GLN A 92 24.71 3.16 55.73
C GLN A 92 23.67 3.64 56.77
N ARG A 93 22.39 3.36 56.51
CA ARG A 93 21.29 3.77 57.39
C ARG A 93 20.82 2.67 58.36
N GLY A 94 21.45 1.51 58.34
CA GLY A 94 21.04 0.38 59.14
C GLY A 94 19.60 -0.10 58.86
N VAL A 95 19.15 0.06 57.61
CA VAL A 95 17.81 -0.38 57.19
C VAL A 95 17.79 -1.91 57.12
N ASN A 96 16.66 -2.51 57.49
CA ASN A 96 16.48 -3.97 57.49
C ASN A 96 16.82 -4.57 56.10
N SER A 97 17.48 -5.73 56.10
CA SER A 97 17.86 -6.46 54.85
C SER A 97 16.69 -6.77 53.92
N ALA A 98 15.47 -6.83 54.43
CA ALA A 98 14.25 -7.01 53.61
C ALA A 98 13.85 -5.78 52.78
N ALA A 99 14.40 -4.60 53.07
CA ALA A 99 14.05 -3.37 52.38
C ALA A 99 14.56 -3.34 50.93
N LEU A 100 15.73 -3.91 50.65
CA LEU A 100 16.30 -3.94 49.31
C LEU A 100 15.48 -4.79 48.31
N PRO A 101 15.09 -6.03 48.63
CA PRO A 101 14.17 -6.81 47.79
C PRO A 101 12.83 -6.11 47.55
N LEU A 102 12.25 -5.53 48.63
CA LEU A 102 10.98 -4.80 48.51
C LEU A 102 11.09 -3.57 47.62
N PHE A 103 12.17 -2.81 47.74
CA PHE A 103 12.50 -1.68 46.86
C PHE A 103 12.65 -2.14 45.39
N SER A 104 13.36 -3.25 45.16
CA SER A 104 13.57 -3.80 43.82
C SER A 104 12.25 -4.24 43.15
N ILE A 105 11.36 -4.88 43.90
CA ILE A 105 10.02 -5.25 43.42
C ILE A 105 9.21 -4.00 43.09
N GLY A 106 9.18 -3.03 44.01
CA GLY A 106 8.47 -1.76 43.78
C GLY A 106 9.01 -1.00 42.56
N LEU A 107 10.33 -0.91 42.41
CA LEU A 107 10.98 -0.31 41.27
C LEU A 107 10.63 -1.02 39.97
N THR A 108 10.66 -2.35 39.95
CA THR A 108 10.30 -3.14 38.78
C THR A 108 8.86 -2.86 38.33
N ILE A 109 7.90 -2.87 39.26
CA ILE A 109 6.51 -2.54 38.99
C ILE A 109 6.39 -1.10 38.42
N LEU A 110 7.11 -0.15 39.04
CA LEU A 110 7.10 1.25 38.64
C LEU A 110 7.65 1.43 37.23
N VAL A 111 8.77 0.77 36.90
CA VAL A 111 9.39 0.82 35.56
C VAL A 111 8.44 0.20 34.51
N ILE A 112 7.84 -0.94 34.81
CA ILE A 112 6.89 -1.57 33.88
C ILE A 112 5.68 -0.67 33.63
N LEU A 113 5.05 -0.14 34.69
CA LEU A 113 3.84 0.66 34.54
C LEU A 113 4.10 2.05 33.95
N LEU A 114 5.04 2.80 34.55
CA LEU A 114 5.30 4.21 34.18
C LEU A 114 6.40 4.37 33.14
N GLY A 115 7.34 3.42 33.06
CA GLY A 115 8.42 3.43 32.07
C GLY A 115 8.08 2.74 30.76
N GLU A 116 7.10 1.80 30.76
CA GLU A 116 6.82 1.02 29.54
C GLU A 116 5.34 1.05 29.14
N ILE A 117 4.41 0.54 29.96
CA ILE A 117 3.00 0.33 29.55
C ILE A 117 2.32 1.67 29.26
N LEU A 118 2.34 2.59 30.23
CA LEU A 118 1.67 3.89 30.09
C LEU A 118 2.25 4.74 28.95
N PRO A 119 3.58 4.88 28.81
CA PRO A 119 4.18 5.64 27.72
C PRO A 119 3.90 5.02 26.35
N LYS A 120 3.91 3.68 26.19
CA LYS A 120 3.52 3.01 24.94
C LYS A 120 2.07 3.31 24.57
N ALA A 121 1.16 3.25 25.53
CA ALA A 121 -0.26 3.56 25.30
C ALA A 121 -0.46 5.03 24.88
N LEU A 122 0.24 5.97 25.50
CA LEU A 122 0.19 7.39 25.15
C LEU A 122 0.89 7.66 23.82
N GLY A 123 2.05 7.03 23.58
CA GLY A 123 2.81 7.17 22.34
C GLY A 123 2.03 6.69 21.11
N SER A 124 1.31 5.58 21.22
CA SER A 124 0.46 5.08 20.15
C SER A 124 -0.76 5.99 19.88
N ARG A 125 -1.39 6.54 20.94
CA ARG A 125 -2.51 7.48 20.80
C ARG A 125 -2.10 8.81 20.19
N LEU A 126 -0.94 9.32 20.57
CA LEU A 126 -0.37 10.59 20.12
C LEU A 126 0.78 10.36 19.12
N ALA A 127 0.63 9.36 18.24
CA ALA A 127 1.72 8.89 17.39
C ALA A 127 2.37 9.99 16.56
N LEU A 128 1.59 10.80 15.85
CA LEU A 128 2.11 11.85 14.97
C LEU A 128 2.85 12.97 15.73
N PRO A 129 2.28 13.64 16.75
CA PRO A 129 2.99 14.68 17.48
C PRO A 129 4.23 14.16 18.22
N VAL A 130 4.17 12.98 18.83
CA VAL A 130 5.31 12.38 19.54
C VAL A 130 6.43 12.03 18.56
N ALA A 131 6.13 11.40 17.41
CA ALA A 131 7.12 11.07 16.40
C ALA A 131 7.77 12.33 15.78
N LEU A 132 7.00 13.38 15.52
CA LEU A 132 7.55 14.65 15.01
C LEU A 132 8.46 15.33 16.02
N ALA A 133 8.05 15.40 17.28
CA ALA A 133 8.83 16.04 18.35
C ALA A 133 10.13 15.26 18.66
N SER A 134 10.09 13.94 18.60
CA SER A 134 11.26 13.07 18.88
C SER A 134 12.23 12.93 17.69
N ALA A 135 11.84 13.31 16.47
CA ALA A 135 12.67 13.14 15.27
C ALA A 135 14.09 13.76 15.38
N PRO A 136 14.32 14.94 15.99
CA PRO A 136 15.67 15.45 16.19
C PRO A 136 16.51 14.57 17.13
N LEU A 137 15.92 14.14 18.25
CA LEU A 137 16.58 13.28 19.23
C LEU A 137 16.96 11.93 18.61
N LEU A 138 16.04 11.31 17.88
CA LEU A 138 16.28 10.06 17.18
C LEU A 138 17.40 10.14 16.14
N HIS A 139 17.50 11.27 15.45
CA HIS A 139 18.57 11.50 14.50
C HIS A 139 19.96 11.48 15.18
N TRP A 140 20.09 12.19 16.29
CA TRP A 140 21.33 12.22 17.07
C TRP A 140 21.64 10.84 17.69
N LEU A 141 20.62 10.17 18.23
CA LEU A 141 20.75 8.82 18.79
C LEU A 141 21.23 7.82 17.72
N GLY A 142 20.67 7.89 16.51
CA GLY A 142 21.08 7.07 15.37
C GLY A 142 22.53 7.30 14.95
N ILE A 143 23.03 8.55 15.05
CA ILE A 143 24.46 8.87 14.80
C ILE A 143 25.35 8.28 15.89
N LEU A 144 24.98 8.48 17.16
CA LEU A 144 25.74 8.03 18.31
C LEU A 144 25.86 6.51 18.37
N LEU A 145 24.76 5.80 18.13
CA LEU A 145 24.69 4.34 18.19
C LEU A 145 25.02 3.65 16.86
N ARG A 146 25.37 4.41 15.83
CA ARG A 146 25.69 3.87 14.49
C ARG A 146 26.66 2.70 14.51
N PRO A 147 27.81 2.74 15.24
CA PRO A 147 28.77 1.62 15.22
C PRO A 147 28.14 0.34 15.80
N LEU A 148 27.30 0.46 16.83
CA LEU A 148 26.64 -0.67 17.45
C LEU A 148 25.52 -1.24 16.58
N VAL A 149 24.74 -0.38 15.94
CA VAL A 149 23.69 -0.78 15.00
C VAL A 149 24.28 -1.48 13.77
N VAL A 150 25.38 -0.97 13.21
CA VAL A 150 26.08 -1.60 12.08
C VAL A 150 26.66 -2.98 12.48
N LEU A 151 27.14 -3.12 13.70
CA LEU A 151 27.58 -4.43 14.21
C LEU A 151 26.41 -5.41 14.30
N LEU A 152 25.25 -4.93 14.80
CA LEU A 152 24.04 -5.74 14.92
C LEU A 152 23.52 -6.18 13.54
N GLU A 153 23.54 -5.28 12.55
CA GLU A 153 23.18 -5.59 11.14
C GLU A 153 24.06 -6.70 10.54
N ARG A 154 25.33 -6.70 10.88
CA ARG A 154 26.27 -7.73 10.40
C ARG A 154 26.00 -9.11 11.00
N ILE A 155 25.52 -9.16 12.26
CA ILE A 155 25.21 -10.41 12.96
C ILE A 155 23.81 -10.90 12.60
N LEU A 156 22.85 -10.01 12.46
CA LEU A 156 21.44 -10.30 12.25
C LEU A 156 20.83 -9.41 11.14
N PRO A 157 21.16 -9.68 9.85
CA PRO A 157 20.66 -8.87 8.73
C PRO A 157 19.14 -8.80 8.67
N ALA A 158 18.45 -9.84 9.14
CA ALA A 158 16.97 -9.90 9.13
C ALA A 158 16.29 -8.85 10.02
N LEU A 159 16.97 -8.32 11.05
CA LEU A 159 16.39 -7.28 11.93
C LEU A 159 16.30 -5.90 11.27
N THR A 160 17.09 -5.67 10.25
CA THR A 160 17.19 -4.39 9.57
C THR A 160 16.74 -4.45 8.11
N ALA A 161 16.33 -5.65 7.63
CA ALA A 161 15.73 -5.81 6.33
C ALA A 161 14.52 -4.87 6.22
N GLU A 162 14.61 -3.93 5.29
CA GLU A 162 13.50 -3.03 4.98
C GLU A 162 12.41 -3.89 4.35
N ALA A 163 11.23 -3.89 4.94
CA ALA A 163 10.06 -4.40 4.27
C ALA A 163 9.80 -3.46 3.08
N GLU A 164 10.15 -3.88 1.88
CA GLU A 164 9.71 -3.20 0.67
C GLU A 164 8.18 -3.21 0.70
N ILE A 165 7.59 -2.02 0.81
CA ILE A 165 6.16 -1.84 0.63
C ILE A 165 5.93 -1.99 -0.88
N SER A 166 5.90 -3.23 -1.37
CA SER A 166 5.41 -3.51 -2.71
C SER A 166 3.89 -3.51 -2.63
N THR A 167 3.29 -2.40 -2.97
CA THR A 167 1.83 -2.32 -3.08
C THR A 167 1.43 -3.02 -4.38
N ASN A 168 0.76 -4.16 -4.27
CA ASN A 168 0.20 -4.87 -5.41
C ASN A 168 -1.26 -4.47 -5.66
N GLU A 169 -1.81 -4.87 -6.79
CA GLU A 169 -3.19 -4.55 -7.19
C GLU A 169 -4.23 -5.03 -6.17
N ASP A 170 -4.03 -6.20 -5.57
CA ASP A 170 -4.95 -6.76 -4.58
C ASP A 170 -4.98 -5.93 -3.30
N GLU A 171 -3.84 -5.37 -2.90
CA GLU A 171 -3.75 -4.47 -1.75
C GLU A 171 -4.49 -3.16 -2.02
N ILE A 172 -4.33 -2.59 -3.22
CA ILE A 172 -5.06 -1.38 -3.64
C ILE A 172 -6.57 -1.65 -3.67
N ARG A 173 -7.00 -2.79 -4.24
CA ARG A 173 -8.42 -3.21 -4.23
C ARG A 173 -8.96 -3.35 -2.82
N LEU A 174 -8.19 -3.96 -1.92
CA LEU A 174 -8.58 -4.12 -0.52
C LEU A 174 -8.71 -2.76 0.18
N LEU A 175 -7.74 -1.86 -0.01
CA LEU A 175 -7.75 -0.51 0.57
C LEU A 175 -8.95 0.31 0.06
N ALA A 176 -9.27 0.23 -1.24
CA ALA A 176 -10.44 0.88 -1.81
C ALA A 176 -11.75 0.36 -1.18
N ARG A 177 -11.90 -0.97 -1.02
CA ARG A 177 -13.05 -1.58 -0.34
C ARG A 177 -13.16 -1.13 1.12
N LEU A 178 -12.05 -1.10 1.85
CA LEU A 178 -12.03 -0.64 3.24
C LEU A 178 -12.37 0.85 3.37
N GLY A 179 -11.91 1.68 2.43
CA GLY A 179 -12.28 3.09 2.33
C GLY A 179 -13.78 3.28 2.13
N SER A 180 -14.37 2.47 1.23
CA SER A 180 -15.82 2.48 0.99
C SER A 180 -16.62 2.04 2.22
N GLN A 181 -16.20 0.98 2.92
CA GLN A 181 -16.85 0.54 4.15
C GLN A 181 -16.84 1.61 5.26
N LYS A 182 -15.80 2.47 5.28
CA LYS A 182 -15.69 3.59 6.22
C LYS A 182 -16.43 4.85 5.76
N GLY A 183 -16.98 4.86 4.55
CA GLY A 183 -17.65 6.01 3.95
C GLY A 183 -16.67 7.12 3.47
N GLU A 184 -15.40 6.83 3.32
CA GLU A 184 -14.38 7.78 2.83
C GLU A 184 -14.27 7.77 1.30
N ILE A 185 -14.73 6.68 0.65
CA ILE A 185 -14.80 6.48 -0.81
C ILE A 185 -16.21 5.99 -1.12
N GLU A 186 -16.80 6.42 -2.22
CA GLU A 186 -18.11 5.94 -2.66
C GLU A 186 -18.00 4.48 -3.18
N ALA A 187 -19.12 3.74 -3.13
CA ALA A 187 -19.10 2.32 -3.48
C ALA A 187 -18.83 2.10 -4.97
N ASP A 188 -19.30 2.99 -5.82
CA ASP A 188 -19.06 3.00 -7.27
C ASP A 188 -17.62 3.38 -7.62
N GLU A 189 -16.99 4.30 -6.89
CA GLU A 189 -15.56 4.61 -7.04
C GLU A 189 -14.68 3.40 -6.70
N ALA A 190 -14.97 2.70 -5.59
CA ALA A 190 -14.26 1.49 -5.23
C ALA A 190 -14.45 0.36 -6.26
N ALA A 191 -15.66 0.24 -6.85
CA ALA A 191 -15.95 -0.69 -7.93
C ALA A 191 -15.20 -0.32 -9.22
N MET A 192 -15.07 0.97 -9.54
CA MET A 192 -14.35 1.47 -10.70
C MET A 192 -12.85 1.13 -10.63
N ILE A 193 -12.22 1.31 -9.46
CA ILE A 193 -10.82 0.89 -9.25
C ILE A 193 -10.65 -0.60 -9.58
N GLY A 194 -11.57 -1.46 -9.13
CA GLY A 194 -11.55 -2.88 -9.44
C GLY A 194 -11.67 -3.19 -10.93
N LYS A 195 -12.53 -2.44 -11.66
CA LYS A 195 -12.71 -2.59 -13.11
C LYS A 195 -11.49 -2.15 -13.92
N VAL A 196 -10.80 -1.08 -13.47
CA VAL A 196 -9.57 -0.61 -14.14
C VAL A 196 -8.49 -1.70 -14.11
N PHE A 197 -8.32 -2.39 -12.99
CA PHE A 197 -7.37 -3.50 -12.92
C PHE A 197 -7.79 -4.70 -13.78
N GLN A 198 -9.10 -5.00 -13.86
CA GLN A 198 -9.60 -6.04 -14.74
C GLN A 198 -9.35 -5.72 -16.22
N LEU A 199 -9.44 -4.46 -16.61
CA LEU A 199 -9.21 -4.05 -17.99
C LEU A 199 -7.80 -4.42 -18.48
N ASN A 200 -6.83 -4.36 -17.59
CA ASN A 200 -5.44 -4.70 -17.89
C ASN A 200 -5.22 -6.19 -18.20
N ASP A 201 -6.13 -7.06 -17.72
CA ASP A 201 -6.06 -8.51 -17.90
C ASP A 201 -6.93 -9.02 -19.04
N LEU A 202 -7.84 -8.16 -19.60
CA LEU A 202 -8.76 -8.56 -20.66
C LEU A 202 -8.02 -8.82 -21.98
N THR A 203 -8.31 -9.97 -22.56
CA THR A 203 -7.82 -10.41 -23.86
C THR A 203 -8.91 -10.28 -24.94
N ALA A 204 -8.51 -10.29 -26.22
CA ALA A 204 -9.45 -10.31 -27.34
C ALA A 204 -10.42 -11.51 -27.23
N ARG A 205 -9.95 -12.66 -26.71
CA ARG A 205 -10.78 -13.86 -26.47
C ARG A 205 -11.94 -13.60 -25.52
N ASP A 206 -11.75 -12.75 -24.49
CA ASP A 206 -12.77 -12.52 -23.46
C ASP A 206 -13.95 -11.70 -23.99
N LEU A 207 -13.72 -10.88 -25.04
CA LEU A 207 -14.74 -10.01 -25.63
C LEU A 207 -15.19 -10.42 -27.02
N MET A 208 -14.45 -11.32 -27.73
CA MET A 208 -14.80 -11.72 -29.07
C MET A 208 -16.13 -12.47 -29.12
N THR A 209 -16.88 -12.26 -30.20
CA THR A 209 -17.97 -13.16 -30.54
C THR A 209 -17.38 -14.44 -31.13
N PRO A 210 -17.62 -15.63 -30.53
CA PRO A 210 -17.11 -16.88 -31.08
C PRO A 210 -17.56 -17.07 -32.53
N ARG A 211 -16.68 -17.61 -33.36
CA ARG A 211 -16.93 -17.81 -34.79
C ARG A 211 -18.25 -18.50 -35.10
N VAL A 212 -18.64 -19.48 -34.29
CA VAL A 212 -19.89 -20.23 -34.49
C VAL A 212 -21.15 -19.38 -34.24
N ALA A 213 -21.02 -18.28 -33.52
CA ALA A 213 -22.11 -17.35 -33.22
C ALA A 213 -22.03 -16.05 -34.04
N ALA A 214 -20.91 -15.81 -34.70
CA ALA A 214 -20.73 -14.60 -35.52
C ALA A 214 -21.62 -14.66 -36.76
N PRO A 215 -22.41 -13.62 -37.07
CA PRO A 215 -23.22 -13.59 -38.26
C PRO A 215 -22.32 -13.40 -39.49
N THR A 216 -22.55 -14.23 -40.50
CA THR A 216 -21.73 -14.24 -41.73
C THR A 216 -22.57 -14.05 -42.96
N LEU A 217 -22.02 -13.35 -43.97
CA LEU A 217 -22.56 -13.24 -45.32
C LEU A 217 -21.55 -13.79 -46.33
N ASP A 218 -22.09 -14.39 -47.39
CA ASP A 218 -21.28 -14.79 -48.54
C ASP A 218 -20.99 -13.55 -49.40
N GLY A 219 -19.72 -13.22 -49.57
CA GLY A 219 -19.28 -12.05 -50.30
C GLY A 219 -19.53 -12.11 -51.81
N SER A 220 -19.76 -13.31 -52.36
CA SER A 220 -20.03 -13.53 -53.77
C SER A 220 -21.52 -13.40 -54.15
N LEU A 221 -22.41 -13.48 -53.16
CA LEU A 221 -23.87 -13.41 -53.40
C LEU A 221 -24.37 -11.98 -53.25
N SER A 222 -25.46 -11.63 -53.98
CA SER A 222 -26.08 -10.33 -53.84
C SER A 222 -26.71 -10.12 -52.46
N ILE A 223 -26.74 -8.88 -51.97
CA ILE A 223 -27.35 -8.53 -50.68
C ILE A 223 -28.84 -8.90 -50.68
N GLU A 224 -29.54 -8.73 -51.79
CA GLU A 224 -30.95 -9.11 -51.90
C GLU A 224 -31.17 -10.62 -51.68
N SER A 225 -30.29 -11.47 -52.21
CA SER A 225 -30.39 -12.93 -52.04
C SER A 225 -30.22 -13.35 -50.56
N GLN A 226 -29.54 -12.53 -49.74
CA GLN A 226 -29.28 -12.76 -48.32
C GLN A 226 -30.18 -11.96 -47.39
N ARG A 227 -31.19 -11.26 -47.95
CA ARG A 227 -32.12 -10.38 -47.24
C ARG A 227 -32.77 -11.06 -46.03
N THR A 228 -33.23 -12.30 -46.15
CA THR A 228 -33.87 -13.05 -45.07
C THR A 228 -32.96 -13.17 -43.87
N ARG A 229 -31.68 -13.54 -44.09
CA ARG A 229 -30.68 -13.64 -43.03
C ARG A 229 -30.46 -12.32 -42.31
N LEU A 230 -30.38 -11.20 -43.06
CA LEU A 230 -30.23 -9.85 -42.53
C LEU A 230 -31.44 -9.39 -41.70
N MET A 231 -32.65 -9.87 -42.04
CA MET A 231 -33.85 -9.54 -41.27
C MET A 231 -34.05 -10.38 -40.04
N GLU A 232 -33.61 -11.62 -40.04
CA GLU A 232 -33.71 -12.55 -38.88
C GLU A 232 -32.72 -12.28 -37.78
N ASN A 233 -31.57 -11.65 -38.09
CA ASN A 233 -30.52 -11.38 -37.13
C ASN A 233 -30.24 -9.89 -37.00
N ASN A 234 -30.33 -9.34 -35.80
CA ASN A 234 -30.15 -7.93 -35.50
C ASN A 234 -28.71 -7.52 -35.15
N SER A 235 -27.71 -8.36 -35.40
CA SER A 235 -26.32 -8.04 -35.13
C SER A 235 -25.91 -6.78 -35.92
N PRO A 236 -25.24 -5.82 -35.29
CA PRO A 236 -24.85 -4.56 -35.95
C PRO A 236 -23.80 -4.78 -37.03
N TRP A 237 -22.95 -5.79 -36.87
CA TRP A 237 -21.84 -6.10 -37.77
C TRP A 237 -21.95 -7.52 -38.31
N TRP A 238 -21.57 -7.69 -39.58
CA TRP A 238 -21.62 -8.93 -40.33
C TRP A 238 -20.27 -9.25 -40.95
N VAL A 239 -19.75 -10.44 -40.72
CA VAL A 239 -18.48 -10.90 -41.30
C VAL A 239 -18.74 -11.32 -42.75
N VAL A 240 -18.03 -10.74 -43.70
CA VAL A 240 -18.11 -11.05 -45.13
C VAL A 240 -17.05 -12.11 -45.43
N LEU A 241 -17.51 -13.27 -45.88
CA LEU A 241 -16.66 -14.40 -46.22
C LEU A 241 -16.45 -14.50 -47.73
N GLY A 242 -15.27 -14.98 -48.12
CA GLY A 242 -14.95 -15.31 -49.50
C GLY A 242 -15.39 -16.74 -49.86
N ASP A 243 -14.74 -17.30 -50.88
CA ASP A 243 -14.94 -18.63 -51.42
C ASP A 243 -14.62 -19.78 -50.40
N GLN A 244 -13.89 -19.48 -49.36
CA GLN A 244 -13.57 -20.38 -48.28
C GLN A 244 -14.06 -19.81 -46.95
N VAL A 245 -14.51 -20.70 -46.07
CA VAL A 245 -15.05 -20.32 -44.72
C VAL A 245 -14.03 -19.60 -43.85
N ASP A 246 -12.75 -19.82 -44.12
CA ASP A 246 -11.66 -19.17 -43.37
C ASP A 246 -11.16 -17.86 -43.99
N LYS A 247 -11.67 -17.51 -45.18
CA LYS A 247 -11.26 -16.32 -45.88
C LYS A 247 -12.22 -15.17 -45.54
N VAL A 248 -11.88 -14.42 -44.52
CA VAL A 248 -12.59 -13.18 -44.18
C VAL A 248 -12.16 -12.09 -45.13
N LEU A 249 -13.12 -11.42 -45.82
CA LEU A 249 -12.89 -10.32 -46.75
C LEU A 249 -13.00 -8.97 -46.03
N GLY A 250 -13.79 -8.90 -44.99
CA GLY A 250 -14.02 -7.72 -44.19
C GLY A 250 -15.26 -7.84 -43.32
N VAL A 251 -15.72 -6.74 -42.78
CA VAL A 251 -16.92 -6.62 -41.96
C VAL A 251 -17.83 -5.55 -42.57
N ALA A 252 -19.12 -5.87 -42.69
CA ALA A 252 -20.11 -4.91 -43.18
C ALA A 252 -21.07 -4.52 -42.06
N SER A 253 -21.35 -3.22 -41.95
CA SER A 253 -22.36 -2.73 -41.03
C SER A 253 -23.76 -3.07 -41.51
N ARG A 254 -24.60 -3.55 -40.60
CA ARG A 254 -26.00 -3.86 -40.90
C ARG A 254 -26.74 -2.65 -41.47
N GLU A 255 -26.41 -1.46 -41.01
CA GLU A 255 -27.00 -0.20 -41.47
C GLU A 255 -26.71 0.02 -42.97
N HIS A 256 -25.47 -0.13 -43.41
CA HIS A 256 -25.09 0.03 -44.81
C HIS A 256 -25.77 -1.02 -45.71
N LEU A 257 -25.85 -2.29 -45.24
CA LEU A 257 -26.50 -3.36 -45.98
C LEU A 257 -28.01 -3.11 -46.14
N LEU A 258 -28.69 -2.68 -45.05
CA LEU A 258 -30.12 -2.37 -45.11
C LEU A 258 -30.41 -1.12 -45.93
N THR A 259 -29.58 -0.08 -45.86
CA THR A 259 -29.69 1.13 -46.70
C THR A 259 -29.58 0.76 -48.17
N ALA A 260 -28.65 -0.10 -48.54
CA ALA A 260 -28.53 -0.57 -49.94
C ALA A 260 -29.79 -1.31 -50.41
N LEU A 261 -30.45 -2.12 -49.57
CA LEU A 261 -31.73 -2.75 -49.88
C LEU A 261 -32.85 -1.74 -50.07
N LEU A 262 -32.94 -0.72 -49.22
CA LEU A 262 -33.96 0.32 -49.26
C LEU A 262 -33.81 1.25 -50.50
N GLU A 263 -32.58 1.47 -50.93
CA GLU A 263 -32.26 2.28 -52.10
C GLU A 263 -32.32 1.48 -53.42
N ASN A 264 -32.88 0.26 -53.40
CA ASN A 264 -32.93 -0.63 -54.57
C ASN A 264 -31.55 -1.02 -55.15
N ARG A 265 -30.49 -0.97 -54.33
CA ARG A 265 -29.13 -1.41 -54.67
C ARG A 265 -28.83 -2.83 -54.18
N GLY A 266 -29.85 -3.65 -53.96
CA GLY A 266 -29.73 -5.01 -53.48
C GLY A 266 -28.94 -5.99 -54.36
N LEU A 267 -28.63 -5.59 -55.60
CA LEU A 267 -27.78 -6.33 -56.53
C LEU A 267 -26.28 -6.23 -56.19
N LEU A 268 -25.89 -5.24 -55.37
CA LEU A 268 -24.53 -5.16 -54.85
C LEU A 268 -24.19 -6.38 -54.02
N THR A 269 -22.91 -6.70 -53.95
CA THR A 269 -22.41 -7.75 -53.06
C THR A 269 -22.00 -7.17 -51.67
N PRO A 270 -21.99 -7.97 -50.60
CA PRO A 270 -21.48 -7.50 -49.30
C PRO A 270 -20.04 -6.99 -49.39
N VAL A 271 -19.23 -7.48 -50.33
CA VAL A 271 -17.84 -7.04 -50.53
C VAL A 271 -17.77 -5.58 -50.93
N ASP A 272 -18.78 -5.09 -51.69
CA ASP A 272 -18.82 -3.68 -52.16
C ASP A 272 -19.06 -2.70 -51.01
N LEU A 273 -19.55 -3.19 -49.84
CA LEU A 273 -19.92 -2.40 -48.65
C LEU A 273 -19.13 -2.78 -47.40
N CYS A 274 -18.20 -3.73 -47.51
CA CYS A 274 -17.41 -4.15 -46.35
C CYS A 274 -16.17 -3.28 -46.17
N GLU A 275 -15.81 -3.12 -44.94
CA GLU A 275 -14.57 -2.46 -44.52
C GLU A 275 -13.52 -3.54 -44.19
N GLN A 276 -12.27 -3.23 -44.48
CA GLN A 276 -11.16 -4.06 -44.10
C GLN A 276 -10.98 -3.97 -42.56
N VAL A 277 -10.68 -5.09 -41.94
CA VAL A 277 -10.46 -5.16 -40.51
C VAL A 277 -9.09 -5.76 -40.20
N ASP A 278 -8.51 -5.27 -39.12
CA ASP A 278 -7.25 -5.80 -38.65
C ASP A 278 -7.43 -7.12 -37.90
N TYR A 279 -6.41 -7.98 -38.00
CA TYR A 279 -6.40 -9.26 -37.36
C TYR A 279 -5.64 -9.15 -36.04
N VAL A 280 -6.32 -9.42 -34.93
CA VAL A 280 -5.75 -9.42 -33.61
C VAL A 280 -5.69 -10.85 -33.08
N PRO A 281 -4.55 -11.33 -32.55
CA PRO A 281 -4.49 -12.62 -31.89
C PRO A 281 -5.47 -12.70 -30.71
N GLU A 282 -6.15 -13.83 -30.53
CA GLU A 282 -7.12 -13.99 -29.43
C GLU A 282 -6.54 -13.80 -28.02
N ILE A 283 -5.23 -14.01 -27.86
CA ILE A 283 -4.48 -13.82 -26.61
C ILE A 283 -3.95 -12.39 -26.43
N CYS A 284 -4.18 -11.50 -27.40
CA CYS A 284 -3.73 -10.11 -27.31
C CYS A 284 -4.49 -9.39 -26.21
N LEU A 285 -3.75 -8.66 -25.35
CA LEU A 285 -4.34 -7.79 -24.34
C LEU A 285 -5.01 -6.59 -25.02
N LEU A 286 -6.27 -6.35 -24.71
CA LEU A 286 -7.05 -5.27 -25.33
C LEU A 286 -6.45 -3.89 -25.11
N TYR A 287 -5.86 -3.65 -23.93
CA TYR A 287 -5.27 -2.36 -23.57
C TYR A 287 -3.98 -2.03 -24.35
N THR A 288 -3.29 -3.04 -24.88
CA THR A 288 -2.00 -2.86 -25.60
C THR A 288 -2.14 -2.97 -27.10
N SER A 289 -3.34 -3.17 -27.63
CA SER A 289 -3.62 -3.30 -29.06
C SER A 289 -3.88 -1.93 -29.68
N ASP A 290 -3.09 -1.51 -30.65
CA ASP A 290 -3.36 -0.31 -31.47
C ASP A 290 -4.76 -0.38 -32.12
N ALA A 291 -5.29 -1.59 -32.33
CA ALA A 291 -6.66 -1.81 -32.79
C ALA A 291 -7.73 -1.32 -31.78
N ALA A 292 -7.39 -1.15 -30.52
CA ALA A 292 -8.30 -0.57 -29.52
C ALA A 292 -8.41 0.95 -29.65
N ASP A 293 -7.37 1.61 -30.14
CA ASP A 293 -7.35 3.08 -30.29
C ASP A 293 -7.98 3.53 -31.64
N GLU A 294 -7.88 2.71 -32.70
CA GLU A 294 -8.39 3.05 -34.02
C GLU A 294 -9.81 2.50 -34.29
N GLY A 295 -10.23 1.42 -33.64
CA GLY A 295 -11.50 0.73 -33.89
C GLY A 295 -12.70 1.20 -33.06
N LEU A 296 -12.48 1.93 -32.00
CA LEU A 296 -13.52 2.50 -31.15
C LEU A 296 -13.52 4.03 -31.28
N GLY A 297 -13.91 4.52 -32.43
CA GLY A 297 -14.45 5.88 -32.58
C GLY A 297 -15.73 5.98 -31.73
N VAL A 298 -15.61 5.92 -30.43
CA VAL A 298 -16.64 6.34 -29.49
C VAL A 298 -16.36 7.80 -29.21
N ASP A 299 -17.00 8.67 -29.98
CA ASP A 299 -17.25 10.02 -29.52
C ASP A 299 -18.06 9.91 -28.23
N LEU A 300 -17.39 10.19 -27.11
CA LEU A 300 -17.99 10.38 -25.81
C LEU A 300 -18.57 11.78 -25.69
#